data_96c8594214e27974c5356d3b8715af86
#
_entry.id   96c8594214e27974c5356d3b8715af86
#
_cell.length_a   1.000
_cell.length_b   1.000
_cell.length_c   1.000
_cell.angle_alpha   90.00
_cell.angle_beta   90.00
_cell.angle_gamma   90.00
#
_symmetry.space_group_name_H-M   'P 1'
#
loop_
_entity.id
_entity.type
_entity.pdbx_description
1 polymer ?
#
loop_
_entity_poly.entity_id
_entity_poly.type
_entity_poly.pdbx_seq_one_letter_code
_entity_poly.pdbx_strand_id
1 'polypeptide(L)' 'MKDLITAIIQALVDQPEEVSVNEIEGARTTVLEVTVAKSDMGKVIGKRGRNAQAIRTILSAASGKKRENYMLEIVD' A
#
# COMPACT_ATOMS: atom_id res chain seq x y z
N MET A 1 4.13 0.39 9.96
CA MET A 1 3.14 0.10 8.92
C MET A 1 3.75 0.05 7.52
N LYS A 2 4.67 0.94 7.24
CA LYS A 2 5.38 0.98 5.97
C LYS A 2 6.01 -0.37 5.59
N ASP A 3 6.70 -1.00 6.55
CA ASP A 3 7.40 -2.27 6.28
C ASP A 3 6.43 -3.40 5.97
N LEU A 4 5.29 -3.43 6.64
CA LEU A 4 4.25 -4.43 6.37
C LEU A 4 3.71 -4.29 4.96
N ILE A 5 3.38 -3.08 4.56
CA ILE A 5 2.83 -2.83 3.23
C ILE A 5 3.87 -3.10 2.14
N THR A 6 5.12 -2.72 2.38
CA THR A 6 6.20 -3.01 1.46
C THR A 6 6.33 -4.52 1.23
N ALA A 7 6.32 -5.30 2.30
CA ALA A 7 6.44 -6.76 2.20
C ALA A 7 5.27 -7.38 1.42
N ILE A 8 4.05 -6.91 1.68
CA ILE A 8 2.85 -7.41 0.98
C ILE A 8 2.96 -7.13 -0.51
N ILE A 9 3.33 -5.91 -0.87
CA ILE A 9 3.39 -5.50 -2.28
C ILE A 9 4.53 -6.22 -3.00
N GLN A 10 5.68 -6.38 -2.36
CA GLN A 10 6.79 -7.12 -2.94
C GLN A 10 6.41 -8.57 -3.25
N ALA A 11 5.53 -9.15 -2.45
CA ALA A 11 5.06 -10.52 -2.69
C ALA A 11 4.10 -10.62 -3.88
N LEU A 12 3.47 -9.51 -4.28
CA LEU A 12 2.51 -9.50 -5.38
C LEU A 12 3.12 -9.23 -6.75
N VAL A 13 4.28 -8.59 -6.79
CA VAL A 13 4.85 -8.07 -8.04
C VAL A 13 5.97 -8.95 -8.59
N ASP A 14 6.26 -8.78 -9.88
CA ASP A 14 7.37 -9.48 -10.54
C ASP A 14 8.71 -8.76 -10.34
N GLN A 15 8.67 -7.47 -10.05
CA GLN A 15 9.86 -6.66 -9.86
C GLN A 15 9.87 -6.05 -8.46
N PRO A 16 10.10 -6.86 -7.42
CA PRO A 16 10.07 -6.36 -6.05
C PRO A 16 11.12 -5.28 -5.75
N GLU A 17 12.20 -5.25 -6.48
CA GLU A 17 13.23 -4.23 -6.34
C GLU A 17 12.76 -2.84 -6.77
N GLU A 18 11.66 -2.77 -7.52
CA GLU A 18 11.07 -1.50 -7.95
C GLU A 18 10.01 -0.98 -6.99
N VAL A 19 9.70 -1.74 -5.94
CA VAL A 19 8.71 -1.32 -4.96
C VAL A 19 9.29 -0.26 -4.04
N SER A 20 8.60 0.86 -3.92
CA SER A 20 8.96 1.93 -3.00
C SER A 20 7.70 2.37 -2.28
N VAL A 21 7.77 2.45 -0.96
CA VAL A 21 6.66 2.95 -0.15
C VAL A 21 7.14 4.15 0.62
N ASN A 22 6.47 5.27 0.42
CA ASN A 22 6.80 6.53 1.07
C ASN A 22 5.71 6.86 2.08
N GLU A 23 6.12 7.13 3.32
CA GLU A 23 5.17 7.45 4.38
C GLU A 23 5.15 8.95 4.62
N ILE A 24 3.98 9.55 4.43
CA ILE A 24 3.79 10.99 4.62
C ILE A 24 2.85 11.18 5.80
N GLU A 25 3.37 11.67 6.91
CA GLU A 25 2.59 11.89 8.12
C GLU A 25 1.89 13.24 8.07
N GLY A 26 0.57 13.23 8.20
CA GLY A 26 -0.22 14.43 8.39
C GLY A 26 -0.69 14.51 9.85
N ALA A 27 -1.48 15.54 10.15
CA ALA A 27 -1.98 15.76 11.51
C ALA A 27 -2.90 14.64 11.99
N ARG A 28 -3.70 14.05 11.09
CA ARG A 28 -4.68 13.01 11.44
C ARG A 28 -4.62 11.81 10.51
N THR A 29 -3.88 11.89 9.43
CA THR A 29 -3.85 10.84 8.43
C THR A 29 -2.42 10.66 7.94
N THR A 30 -1.98 9.43 7.87
CA THR A 30 -0.71 9.08 7.27
C THR A 30 -0.98 8.48 5.90
N VAL A 31 -0.35 9.01 4.87
CA VAL A 31 -0.49 8.51 3.50
C VAL A 31 0.70 7.62 3.19
N LEU A 32 0.41 6.41 2.71
CA LEU A 32 1.42 5.50 2.20
C LEU A 32 1.38 5.55 0.69
N GLU A 33 2.36 6.21 0.10
CA GLU A 33 2.49 6.29 -1.35
C GLU A 33 3.28 5.11 -1.86
N VAL A 34 2.66 4.32 -2.70
CA VAL A 34 3.26 3.11 -3.25
C VAL A 34 3.62 3.34 -4.71
N THR A 35 4.88 3.07 -5.05
CA THR A 35 5.37 3.10 -6.41
C THR A 35 5.88 1.71 -6.77
N VAL A 36 5.51 1.23 -7.94
CA VAL A 36 5.96 -0.07 -8.46
C VAL A 36 6.30 0.09 -9.94
N ALA A 37 6.90 -0.94 -10.53
CA ALA A 37 7.13 -0.96 -11.96
C ALA A 37 5.79 -0.83 -12.69
N LYS A 38 5.75 -0.11 -13.80
CA LYS A 38 4.51 0.09 -14.57
C LYS A 38 3.86 -1.23 -14.95
N SER A 39 4.65 -2.22 -15.30
CA SER A 39 4.13 -3.54 -15.65
C SER A 39 3.48 -4.27 -14.48
N ASP A 40 3.77 -3.85 -13.26
CA ASP A 40 3.23 -4.49 -12.05
C ASP A 40 2.01 -3.76 -11.47
N MET A 41 1.64 -2.60 -12.01
CA MET A 41 0.51 -1.82 -11.49
C MET A 41 -0.78 -2.63 -11.42
N GLY A 42 -1.06 -3.40 -12.47
CA GLY A 42 -2.24 -4.24 -12.52
C GLY A 42 -2.27 -5.30 -11.44
N LYS A 43 -1.11 -5.79 -11.02
CA LYS A 43 -1.01 -6.81 -9.97
C LYS A 43 -1.27 -6.23 -8.59
N VAL A 44 -0.84 -5.00 -8.36
CA VAL A 44 -1.08 -4.32 -7.09
C VAL A 44 -2.53 -3.94 -6.93
N ILE A 45 -3.15 -3.43 -8.00
CA ILE A 45 -4.55 -3.06 -7.99
C ILE A 45 -5.42 -4.32 -7.96
N GLY A 46 -5.06 -5.29 -8.79
CA GLY A 46 -5.78 -6.55 -8.90
C GLY A 46 -7.05 -6.40 -9.76
N LYS A 47 -7.64 -7.53 -10.07
CA LYS A 47 -8.84 -7.57 -10.89
C LYS A 47 -9.98 -6.88 -10.14
N ARG A 48 -10.57 -5.87 -10.76
CA ARG A 48 -11.65 -5.04 -10.17
C ARG A 48 -11.22 -4.34 -8.88
N GLY A 49 -9.92 -4.08 -8.74
CA GLY A 49 -9.40 -3.39 -7.55
C GLY A 49 -9.34 -4.24 -6.29
N ARG A 50 -9.45 -5.55 -6.40
CA ARG A 50 -9.54 -6.44 -5.24
C ARG A 50 -8.29 -6.47 -4.38
N ASN A 51 -7.10 -6.44 -5.01
CA ASN A 51 -5.86 -6.43 -4.24
C ASN A 51 -5.68 -5.12 -3.50
N ALA A 52 -5.93 -4.01 -4.16
CA ALA A 52 -5.86 -2.70 -3.52
C ALA A 52 -6.86 -2.61 -2.36
N GLN A 53 -8.06 -3.13 -2.54
CA GLN A 53 -9.07 -3.13 -1.48
C GLN A 53 -8.65 -4.00 -0.31
N ALA A 54 -8.06 -5.16 -0.58
CA ALA A 54 -7.56 -6.04 0.48
C ALA A 54 -6.45 -5.37 1.28
N ILE A 55 -5.55 -4.67 0.62
CA ILE A 55 -4.47 -3.94 1.31
C ILE A 55 -5.05 -2.84 2.19
N ARG A 56 -6.05 -2.10 1.70
CA ARG A 56 -6.74 -1.08 2.49
C ARG A 56 -7.41 -1.67 3.71
N THR A 57 -8.00 -2.85 3.58
CA THR A 57 -8.62 -3.56 4.70
C THR A 57 -7.59 -3.94 5.76
N ILE A 58 -6.43 -4.42 5.33
CA ILE A 58 -5.33 -4.74 6.24
C ILE A 58 -4.85 -3.48 6.98
N LEU A 59 -4.70 -2.37 6.27
CA LEU A 59 -4.32 -1.10 6.88
C LEU A 59 -5.31 -0.66 7.94
N SER A 60 -6.59 -0.75 7.63
CA SER A 60 -7.66 -0.38 8.55
C SER A 60 -7.64 -1.24 9.81
N ALA A 61 -7.48 -2.54 9.65
CA ALA A 61 -7.42 -3.47 10.77
C ALA A 61 -6.19 -3.24 11.64
N ALA A 62 -5.04 -3.00 11.02
CA ALA A 62 -3.78 -2.80 11.75
C ALA A 62 -3.73 -1.47 12.50
N SER A 63 -4.43 -0.45 12.01
CA SER A 63 -4.44 0.89 12.61
C SER A 63 -5.55 1.08 13.64
N GLY A 64 -6.48 0.14 13.75
CA GLY A 64 -7.74 0.32 14.48
C GLY A 64 -7.64 0.69 15.96
N LYS A 65 -6.58 0.28 16.64
CA LYS A 65 -6.43 0.54 18.09
C LYS A 65 -5.75 1.88 18.41
N LYS A 66 -5.07 2.49 17.45
CA LYS A 66 -4.25 3.68 17.70
C LYS A 66 -4.89 4.97 17.20
N ARG A 67 -6.09 4.92 16.69
CA ARG A 67 -6.79 6.06 16.08
C ARG A 67 -6.00 6.77 14.98
N GLU A 68 -5.02 6.09 14.41
CA GLU A 68 -4.28 6.58 13.26
C GLU A 68 -5.00 6.17 12.01
N ASN A 69 -5.22 7.12 11.12
CA ASN A 69 -5.81 6.84 9.82
C ASN A 69 -4.70 6.67 8.80
N TYR A 70 -4.72 5.57 8.10
CA TYR A 70 -3.80 5.32 7.00
C TYR A 70 -4.56 5.34 5.69
N MET A 71 -3.98 6.00 4.71
CA MET A 71 -4.50 5.97 3.34
C MET A 71 -3.45 5.36 2.43
N LEU A 72 -3.91 4.52 1.53
CA LEU A 72 -3.04 3.93 0.52
C LEU A 72 -3.22 4.69 -0.79
N GLU A 73 -2.12 5.17 -1.33
CA GLU A 73 -2.10 5.82 -2.63
C GLU A 73 -1.13 5.07 -3.54
N ILE A 74 -1.62 4.59 -4.66
CA ILE A 74 -0.80 3.91 -5.65
C ILE A 74 -0.46 4.93 -6.73
N VAL A 75 0.82 5.23 -6.85
CA VAL A 75 1.31 6.31 -7.72
C VAL A 75 1.85 5.71 -9.01
N ASP A 76 1.51 6.33 -10.12
CA ASP A 76 2.01 5.93 -11.45
C ASP A 76 3.49 6.27 -11.63
#